data_b7c7f06d640eb046c8cbe708a076cd93
#
_entry.id   b7c7f06d640eb046c8cbe708a076cd93
#
_cell.length_a   1.000
_cell.length_b   1.000
_cell.length_c   1.000
_cell.angle_alpha   90.00
_cell.angle_beta   90.00
_cell.angle_gamma   90.00
#
_symmetry.space_group_name_H-M   'P 1'
#
loop_
_entity.id
_entity.type
_entity.pdbx_description
1 polymer ?
#
loop_
_entity_poly.entity_id
_entity_poly.type
_entity_poly.pdbx_seq_one_letter_code
_entity_poly.pdbx_strand_id
1 'polypeptide(L)'
;MKKVLLAVLLAGVTLSATAAQTIRFATEASYPPFESIDANNKIVGFDVDLANALCKEIDATCTFSNQAFDSLIPSLKFRRIDAVMAGMDITPEREKQVLFTTPYYDNSALFVGQQGKYTSVDQLKGKKVGVQNGTTHQKFIMDKHPEITTVPYDSYQNAKLDLQNGRIDGVFGDTAVVTEWLKDN
;
A
#
# COMPACT_ATOMS: atom_id res chain seq x y z
N MET A 1 44.35 6.67 67.80
CA MET A 1 44.50 6.27 66.42
C MET A 1 43.10 6.17 65.80
N LYS A 2 42.68 7.23 65.09
CA LYS A 2 41.32 7.30 64.49
C LYS A 2 41.42 6.84 63.05
N LYS A 3 40.74 5.74 62.68
CA LYS A 3 40.66 5.27 61.31
C LYS A 3 39.45 5.94 60.64
N VAL A 4 39.72 6.82 59.67
CA VAL A 4 38.70 7.45 58.83
C VAL A 4 38.43 6.49 57.66
N LEU A 5 37.22 5.91 57.59
CA LEU A 5 36.74 5.16 56.41
C LEU A 5 36.18 6.18 55.41
N LEU A 6 36.87 6.28 54.26
CA LEU A 6 36.42 7.07 53.11
C LEU A 6 35.47 6.19 52.29
N ALA A 7 34.16 6.38 52.34
CA ALA A 7 33.17 5.73 51.49
C ALA A 7 33.07 6.50 50.15
N VAL A 8 33.60 5.94 49.08
CA VAL A 8 33.44 6.46 47.71
C VAL A 8 32.07 6.01 47.19
N LEU A 9 31.10 6.92 47.11
CA LEU A 9 29.87 6.71 46.41
C LEU A 9 30.14 6.76 44.90
N LEU A 10 30.20 5.63 44.23
CA LEU A 10 30.07 5.54 42.76
C LEU A 10 28.60 5.78 42.40
N ALA A 11 28.29 7.02 42.01
CA ALA A 11 27.03 7.30 41.31
C ALA A 11 27.08 6.70 39.92
N GLY A 12 26.49 5.50 39.77
CA GLY A 12 26.31 4.85 38.47
C GLY A 12 25.31 5.66 37.62
N VAL A 13 25.82 6.39 36.63
CA VAL A 13 25.00 6.99 35.59
C VAL A 13 24.50 5.84 34.69
N THR A 14 23.29 5.36 34.94
CA THR A 14 22.63 4.44 34.01
C THR A 14 22.24 5.24 32.77
N LEU A 15 23.06 5.16 31.71
CA LEU A 15 22.62 5.54 30.36
C LEU A 15 21.49 4.58 29.98
N SER A 16 20.26 5.03 30.08
CA SER A 16 19.12 4.36 29.45
C SER A 16 19.29 4.49 27.95
N ALA A 17 19.87 3.47 27.30
CA ALA A 17 19.81 3.34 25.86
C ALA A 17 18.33 3.18 25.48
N THR A 18 17.71 4.24 25.00
CA THR A 18 16.39 4.15 24.35
C THR A 18 16.61 3.30 23.10
N ALA A 19 16.10 2.07 23.11
CA ALA A 19 16.07 1.26 21.90
C ALA A 19 15.27 2.03 20.84
N ALA A 20 15.83 2.19 19.64
CA ALA A 20 15.16 2.84 18.54
C ALA A 20 13.80 2.15 18.31
N GLN A 21 12.73 2.93 18.22
CA GLN A 21 11.39 2.41 18.00
C GLN A 21 11.34 1.74 16.62
N THR A 22 10.81 0.52 16.55
CA THR A 22 10.55 -0.14 15.26
C THR A 22 9.10 0.07 14.87
N ILE A 23 8.85 0.55 13.65
CA ILE A 23 7.53 0.70 13.06
C ILE A 23 7.35 -0.39 12.00
N ARG A 24 6.36 -1.25 12.19
CA ARG A 24 6.06 -2.36 11.28
C ARG A 24 5.03 -1.88 10.27
N PHE A 25 5.48 -1.63 9.05
CA PHE A 25 4.62 -1.30 7.92
C PHE A 25 4.15 -2.57 7.20
N ALA A 26 2.95 -2.50 6.64
CA ALA A 26 2.51 -3.43 5.62
C ALA A 26 2.05 -2.68 4.37
N THR A 27 2.26 -3.33 3.24
CA THR A 27 1.88 -2.87 1.90
C THR A 27 1.41 -4.05 1.04
N GLU A 28 0.88 -3.79 -0.14
CA GLU A 28 0.62 -4.79 -1.18
C GLU A 28 1.65 -4.62 -2.31
N ALA A 29 2.76 -5.38 -2.24
CA ALA A 29 3.97 -5.14 -3.03
C ALA A 29 3.88 -5.64 -4.49
N SER A 30 2.76 -5.37 -5.16
CA SER A 30 2.57 -5.57 -6.60
C SER A 30 1.95 -4.35 -7.29
N TYR A 31 2.21 -3.16 -6.75
CA TYR A 31 1.57 -1.90 -7.14
C TYR A 31 2.57 -0.81 -7.56
N PRO A 32 3.46 -1.06 -8.54
CA PRO A 32 4.42 -0.06 -9.00
C PRO A 32 3.69 1.15 -9.61
N PRO A 33 4.21 2.39 -9.43
CA PRO A 33 5.52 2.73 -8.87
C PRO A 33 5.53 2.91 -7.33
N PHE A 34 4.41 2.67 -6.63
CA PHE A 34 4.30 2.92 -5.20
C PHE A 34 5.01 1.84 -4.38
N GLU A 35 4.75 0.57 -4.66
CA GLU A 35 5.39 -0.58 -4.03
C GLU A 35 5.50 -1.78 -4.97
N SER A 36 6.65 -2.44 -4.91
CA SER A 36 6.92 -3.65 -5.69
C SER A 36 8.02 -4.48 -5.03
N ILE A 37 8.18 -5.72 -5.48
CA ILE A 37 9.29 -6.57 -5.06
C ILE A 37 10.38 -6.50 -6.13
N ASP A 38 11.61 -6.13 -5.72
CA ASP A 38 12.77 -6.06 -6.62
C ASP A 38 13.39 -7.45 -6.88
N ALA A 39 14.41 -7.49 -7.74
CA ALA A 39 15.13 -8.72 -8.07
C ALA A 39 15.86 -9.37 -6.88
N ASN A 40 16.06 -8.63 -5.78
CA ASN A 40 16.66 -9.12 -4.53
C ASN A 40 15.61 -9.51 -3.50
N ASN A 41 14.35 -9.62 -3.90
CA ASN A 41 13.20 -9.92 -3.04
C ASN A 41 12.98 -8.89 -1.92
N LYS A 42 13.31 -7.62 -2.18
CA LYS A 42 13.04 -6.50 -1.27
C LYS A 42 11.82 -5.73 -1.74
N ILE A 43 11.04 -5.23 -0.78
CA ILE A 43 9.95 -4.30 -1.06
C ILE A 43 10.56 -2.92 -1.29
N VAL A 44 10.27 -2.32 -2.44
CA VAL A 44 10.80 -1.04 -2.91
C VAL A 44 9.68 -0.22 -3.55
N GLY A 45 9.91 1.08 -3.74
CA GLY A 45 9.00 1.99 -4.41
C GLY A 45 8.78 3.29 -3.64
N PHE A 46 7.95 4.17 -4.21
CA PHE A 46 7.72 5.51 -3.66
C PHE A 46 7.22 5.47 -2.20
N ASP A 47 6.25 4.62 -1.89
CA ASP A 47 5.68 4.49 -0.55
C ASP A 47 6.73 3.98 0.46
N VAL A 48 7.58 3.05 0.03
CA VAL A 48 8.67 2.50 0.86
C VAL A 48 9.73 3.57 1.17
N ASP A 49 10.09 4.36 0.15
CA ASP A 49 11.07 5.44 0.30
C ASP A 49 10.53 6.54 1.22
N LEU A 50 9.26 6.91 1.06
CA LEU A 50 8.59 7.88 1.94
C LEU A 50 8.51 7.38 3.38
N ALA A 51 8.11 6.11 3.60
CA ALA A 51 8.08 5.52 4.94
C ALA A 51 9.47 5.52 5.60
N ASN A 52 10.51 5.15 4.85
CA ASN A 52 11.89 5.19 5.36
C ASN A 52 12.35 6.60 5.71
N ALA A 53 11.98 7.61 4.91
CA ALA A 53 12.27 9.00 5.20
C ALA A 53 11.57 9.47 6.49
N LEU A 54 10.30 9.09 6.67
CA LEU A 54 9.55 9.39 7.90
C LEU A 54 10.16 8.71 9.13
N CYS A 55 10.53 7.42 9.03
CA CYS A 55 11.19 6.72 10.13
C CYS A 55 12.51 7.38 10.51
N LYS A 56 13.31 7.81 9.52
CA LYS A 56 14.57 8.51 9.75
C LYS A 56 14.36 9.82 10.50
N GLU A 57 13.31 10.58 10.17
CA GLU A 57 13.02 11.87 10.80
C GLU A 57 12.65 11.74 12.28
N ILE A 58 12.09 10.63 12.67
CA ILE A 58 11.67 10.36 14.07
C ILE A 58 12.61 9.39 14.81
N ASP A 59 13.81 9.15 14.31
CA ASP A 59 14.80 8.21 14.87
C ASP A 59 14.23 6.79 15.08
N ALA A 60 13.36 6.33 14.17
CA ALA A 60 12.77 5.00 14.18
C ALA A 60 13.36 4.09 13.09
N THR A 61 13.16 2.79 13.22
CA THR A 61 13.46 1.79 12.19
C THR A 61 12.15 1.33 11.54
N CYS A 62 12.06 1.41 10.21
CA CYS A 62 10.96 0.83 9.45
C CYS A 62 11.23 -0.64 9.11
N THR A 63 10.21 -1.49 9.21
CA THR A 63 10.17 -2.83 8.61
C THR A 63 8.94 -2.95 7.74
N PHE A 64 9.03 -3.76 6.68
CA PHE A 64 7.95 -3.90 5.70
C PHE A 64 7.54 -5.35 5.56
N SER A 65 6.23 -5.58 5.42
CA SER A 65 5.64 -6.88 5.10
C SER A 65 4.67 -6.75 3.94
N ASN A 66 4.65 -7.77 3.07
CA ASN A 66 3.71 -7.85 1.95
C ASN A 66 2.45 -8.59 2.39
N GLN A 67 1.27 -8.01 2.15
CA GLN A 67 -0.04 -8.58 2.46
C GLN A 67 -1.03 -8.22 1.35
N ALA A 68 -2.11 -9.00 1.20
CA ALA A 68 -3.21 -8.64 0.32
C ALA A 68 -3.85 -7.31 0.76
N PHE A 69 -4.22 -6.45 -0.19
CA PHE A 69 -4.69 -5.09 0.07
C PHE A 69 -5.89 -5.04 1.04
N ASP A 70 -6.87 -5.92 0.83
CA ASP A 70 -8.07 -6.02 1.67
C ASP A 70 -7.79 -6.50 3.11
N SER A 71 -6.61 -7.09 3.36
CA SER A 71 -6.17 -7.53 4.69
C SER A 71 -5.43 -6.45 5.50
N LEU A 72 -5.03 -5.32 4.88
CA LEU A 72 -4.19 -4.31 5.52
C LEU A 72 -4.88 -3.63 6.71
N ILE A 73 -6.10 -3.10 6.53
CA ILE A 73 -6.87 -2.49 7.63
C ILE A 73 -7.19 -3.49 8.75
N PRO A 74 -7.68 -4.73 8.47
CA PRO A 74 -7.78 -5.77 9.49
C PRO A 74 -6.49 -6.01 10.28
N SER A 75 -5.34 -6.14 9.60
CA SER A 75 -4.04 -6.36 10.25
C SER A 75 -3.65 -5.20 11.18
N LEU A 76 -3.93 -3.96 10.79
CA LEU A 76 -3.71 -2.77 11.62
C LEU A 76 -4.63 -2.78 12.86
N LYS A 77 -5.91 -3.08 12.70
CA LYS A 77 -6.88 -3.18 13.81
C LYS A 77 -6.52 -4.25 14.81
N PHE A 78 -5.99 -5.38 14.36
CA PHE A 78 -5.51 -6.47 15.22
C PHE A 78 -4.08 -6.25 15.74
N ARG A 79 -3.47 -5.07 15.51
CA ARG A 79 -2.12 -4.70 15.97
C ARG A 79 -1.02 -5.68 15.49
N ARG A 80 -1.23 -6.34 14.36
CA ARG A 80 -0.21 -7.18 13.72
C ARG A 80 0.86 -6.32 13.05
N ILE A 81 0.50 -5.12 12.65
CA ILE A 81 1.32 -4.06 12.07
C ILE A 81 1.00 -2.74 12.77
N ASP A 82 1.87 -1.75 12.62
CA ASP A 82 1.73 -0.44 13.25
C ASP A 82 1.25 0.63 12.25
N ALA A 83 1.56 0.45 10.96
CA ALA A 83 1.16 1.36 9.90
C ALA A 83 0.92 0.63 8.58
N VAL A 84 0.12 1.27 7.72
CA VAL A 84 -0.11 0.86 6.33
C VAL A 84 0.37 1.98 5.42
N MET A 85 1.09 1.64 4.35
CA MET A 85 1.44 2.54 3.27
C MET A 85 1.35 1.73 1.97
N ALA A 86 0.32 1.99 1.17
CA ALA A 86 -0.10 1.11 0.07
C ALA A 86 -0.99 1.83 -0.94
N GLY A 87 -0.70 3.10 -1.26
CA GLY A 87 -1.53 3.90 -2.15
C GLY A 87 -3.02 3.95 -1.72
N MET A 88 -3.30 3.85 -0.44
CA MET A 88 -4.66 3.64 0.07
C MET A 88 -5.44 4.95 0.15
N ASP A 89 -6.53 5.05 -0.60
CA ASP A 89 -7.44 6.20 -0.54
C ASP A 89 -8.05 6.41 0.84
N ILE A 90 -8.14 7.67 1.25
CA ILE A 90 -8.87 8.10 2.44
C ILE A 90 -10.37 8.10 2.11
N THR A 91 -11.16 7.34 2.85
CA THR A 91 -12.63 7.32 2.71
C THR A 91 -13.31 7.39 4.07
N PRO A 92 -14.55 7.94 4.15
CA PRO A 92 -15.30 7.99 5.41
C PRO A 92 -15.50 6.61 6.07
N GLU A 93 -15.61 5.55 5.27
CA GLU A 93 -15.75 4.18 5.77
C GLU A 93 -14.46 3.68 6.40
N ARG A 94 -13.30 4.02 5.83
CA ARG A 94 -11.98 3.64 6.36
C ARG A 94 -11.61 4.48 7.57
N GLU A 95 -11.92 5.79 7.57
CA GLU A 95 -11.69 6.70 8.70
C GLU A 95 -12.45 6.30 9.98
N LYS A 96 -13.58 5.62 9.86
CA LYS A 96 -14.29 5.02 11.01
C LYS A 96 -13.53 3.86 11.65
N GLN A 97 -12.54 3.31 10.98
CA GLN A 97 -11.84 2.10 11.40
C GLN A 97 -10.40 2.37 11.84
N VAL A 98 -9.72 3.30 11.17
CA VAL A 98 -8.30 3.64 11.35
C VAL A 98 -8.08 5.13 11.19
N LEU A 99 -6.97 5.65 11.72
CA LEU A 99 -6.55 7.02 11.50
C LEU A 99 -5.73 7.10 10.20
N PHE A 100 -5.93 8.18 9.46
CA PHE A 100 -5.12 8.54 8.31
C PHE A 100 -4.25 9.75 8.62
N THR A 101 -3.13 9.85 7.92
CA THR A 101 -2.33 11.09 7.83
C THR A 101 -3.01 12.07 6.87
N THR A 102 -2.41 13.24 6.66
CA THR A 102 -2.73 14.06 5.49
C THR A 102 -2.37 13.29 4.21
N PRO A 103 -3.11 13.51 3.10
CA PRO A 103 -2.76 12.88 1.83
C PRO A 103 -1.35 13.29 1.37
N TYR A 104 -0.60 12.33 0.84
CA TYR A 104 0.76 12.55 0.35
C TYR A 104 0.88 12.42 -1.18
N TYR A 105 -0.17 11.97 -1.85
CA TYR A 105 -0.23 11.80 -3.29
C TYR A 105 -1.63 12.16 -3.83
N ASP A 106 -1.66 12.91 -4.92
CA ASP A 106 -2.91 13.23 -5.63
C ASP A 106 -3.15 12.16 -6.70
N ASN A 107 -4.31 11.51 -6.66
CA ASN A 107 -4.60 10.35 -7.46
C ASN A 107 -5.83 10.51 -8.34
N SER A 108 -5.84 9.79 -9.47
CA SER A 108 -6.97 9.62 -10.37
C SER A 108 -7.00 8.19 -10.87
N ALA A 109 -8.09 7.76 -11.50
CA ALA A 109 -8.25 6.40 -11.99
C ALA A 109 -8.57 6.37 -13.48
N LEU A 110 -8.14 5.30 -14.15
CA LEU A 110 -8.36 5.06 -15.58
C LEU A 110 -8.86 3.63 -15.82
N PHE A 111 -9.63 3.50 -16.91
CA PHE A 111 -9.83 2.20 -17.57
C PHE A 111 -8.71 1.95 -18.57
N VAL A 112 -8.13 0.77 -18.52
CA VAL A 112 -7.16 0.27 -19.50
C VAL A 112 -7.73 -0.97 -20.14
N GLY A 113 -7.69 -1.02 -21.48
CA GLY A 113 -8.13 -2.15 -22.30
C GLY A 113 -7.13 -2.42 -23.41
N GLN A 114 -7.41 -3.45 -24.22
CA GLN A 114 -6.59 -3.72 -25.41
C GLN A 114 -6.72 -2.58 -26.42
N GLN A 115 -5.60 -2.18 -27.02
CA GLN A 115 -5.53 -1.08 -27.97
C GLN A 115 -6.55 -1.21 -29.10
N GLY A 116 -7.27 -0.12 -29.38
CA GLY A 116 -8.25 -0.03 -30.45
C GLY A 116 -9.57 -0.77 -30.21
N LYS A 117 -9.74 -1.43 -29.06
CA LYS A 117 -10.92 -2.25 -28.78
C LYS A 117 -12.07 -1.45 -28.16
N TYR A 118 -11.75 -0.54 -27.25
CA TYR A 118 -12.72 0.32 -26.56
C TYR A 118 -12.23 1.77 -26.54
N THR A 119 -13.17 2.71 -26.74
CA THR A 119 -12.87 4.16 -26.72
C THR A 119 -13.71 4.93 -25.70
N SER A 120 -14.69 4.25 -25.07
CA SER A 120 -15.53 4.84 -24.01
C SER A 120 -15.96 3.77 -23.00
N VAL A 121 -16.33 4.20 -21.79
CA VAL A 121 -16.85 3.34 -20.73
C VAL A 121 -18.16 2.65 -21.14
N ASP A 122 -19.01 3.35 -21.92
CA ASP A 122 -20.30 2.76 -22.40
C ASP A 122 -20.11 1.48 -23.20
N GLN A 123 -18.99 1.33 -23.89
CA GLN A 123 -18.67 0.10 -24.66
C GLN A 123 -18.29 -1.09 -23.75
N LEU A 124 -18.05 -0.84 -22.47
CA LEU A 124 -17.76 -1.88 -21.47
C LEU A 124 -19.02 -2.51 -20.87
N LYS A 125 -20.20 -2.06 -21.26
CA LYS A 125 -21.48 -2.67 -20.83
C LYS A 125 -21.51 -4.16 -21.17
N GLY A 126 -21.75 -5.01 -20.16
CA GLY A 126 -21.72 -6.46 -20.27
C GLY A 126 -20.32 -7.07 -20.42
N LYS A 127 -19.27 -6.24 -20.35
CA LYS A 127 -17.87 -6.67 -20.44
C LYS A 127 -17.28 -6.95 -19.07
N LYS A 128 -16.19 -7.71 -19.03
CA LYS A 128 -15.46 -8.07 -17.81
C LYS A 128 -14.37 -7.04 -17.52
N VAL A 129 -14.43 -6.37 -16.38
CA VAL A 129 -13.43 -5.41 -15.94
C VAL A 129 -12.80 -5.87 -14.64
N GLY A 130 -11.48 -6.03 -14.65
CA GLY A 130 -10.68 -6.39 -13.48
C GLY A 130 -10.49 -5.20 -12.54
N VAL A 131 -10.59 -5.48 -11.24
CA VAL A 131 -10.31 -4.55 -10.15
C VAL A 131 -9.63 -5.30 -9.01
N GLN A 132 -8.89 -4.60 -8.16
CA GLN A 132 -8.36 -5.23 -6.97
C GLN A 132 -9.39 -5.24 -5.84
N ASN A 133 -9.42 -6.33 -5.07
CA ASN A 133 -10.30 -6.51 -3.93
C ASN A 133 -10.12 -5.41 -2.87
N GLY A 134 -11.25 -4.92 -2.33
CA GLY A 134 -11.27 -3.96 -1.24
C GLY A 134 -10.90 -2.53 -1.63
N THR A 135 -10.72 -2.24 -2.94
CA THR A 135 -10.39 -0.91 -3.43
C THR A 135 -11.64 -0.03 -3.65
N THR A 136 -11.41 1.28 -3.67
CA THR A 136 -12.41 2.27 -4.10
C THR A 136 -12.81 2.07 -5.56
N HIS A 137 -11.90 1.55 -6.40
CA HIS A 137 -12.16 1.19 -7.79
C HIS A 137 -13.21 0.09 -7.92
N GLN A 138 -13.08 -0.99 -7.12
CA GLN A 138 -14.09 -2.05 -7.07
C GLN A 138 -15.46 -1.48 -6.69
N LYS A 139 -15.50 -0.68 -5.61
CA LYS A 139 -16.74 -0.05 -5.17
C LYS A 139 -17.34 0.86 -6.22
N PHE A 140 -16.50 1.67 -6.90
CA PHE A 140 -16.96 2.58 -7.95
C PHE A 140 -17.65 1.84 -9.10
N ILE A 141 -17.03 0.77 -9.64
CA ILE A 141 -17.64 -0.02 -10.72
C ILE A 141 -18.98 -0.62 -10.25
N MET A 142 -19.01 -1.23 -9.08
CA MET A 142 -20.21 -1.87 -8.56
C MET A 142 -21.37 -0.89 -8.33
N ASP A 143 -21.06 0.33 -7.86
CA ASP A 143 -22.08 1.34 -7.51
C ASP A 143 -22.52 2.19 -8.72
N LYS A 144 -21.59 2.51 -9.63
CA LYS A 144 -21.82 3.47 -10.71
C LYS A 144 -21.99 2.83 -12.08
N HIS A 145 -21.46 1.63 -12.25
CA HIS A 145 -21.47 0.88 -13.50
C HIS A 145 -21.91 -0.58 -13.28
N PRO A 146 -23.08 -0.83 -12.65
CA PRO A 146 -23.55 -2.19 -12.36
C PRO A 146 -23.79 -3.02 -13.63
N GLU A 147 -23.85 -2.39 -14.80
CA GLU A 147 -23.91 -3.02 -16.11
C GLU A 147 -22.56 -3.66 -16.56
N ILE A 148 -21.45 -3.32 -15.89
CA ILE A 148 -20.12 -3.91 -16.13
C ILE A 148 -19.96 -5.14 -15.22
N THR A 149 -19.46 -6.23 -15.75
CA THR A 149 -19.13 -7.40 -14.95
C THR A 149 -17.80 -7.18 -14.23
N THR A 150 -17.86 -6.87 -12.94
CA THR A 150 -16.66 -6.70 -12.10
C THR A 150 -16.00 -8.04 -11.83
N VAL A 151 -14.69 -8.15 -12.12
CA VAL A 151 -13.87 -9.32 -11.82
C VAL A 151 -12.84 -8.94 -10.76
N PRO A 152 -13.01 -9.41 -9.51
CA PRO A 152 -12.09 -9.07 -8.42
C PRO A 152 -10.79 -9.89 -8.49
N TYR A 153 -9.66 -9.26 -8.19
CA TYR A 153 -8.33 -9.86 -8.11
C TYR A 153 -7.65 -9.54 -6.79
N ASP A 154 -6.78 -10.40 -6.31
CA ASP A 154 -5.96 -10.15 -5.13
C ASP A 154 -4.88 -9.11 -5.42
N SER A 155 -4.42 -9.00 -6.68
CA SER A 155 -3.46 -8.02 -7.13
C SER A 155 -3.76 -7.52 -8.54
N TYR A 156 -3.34 -6.28 -8.82
CA TYR A 156 -3.43 -5.72 -10.18
C TYR A 156 -2.52 -6.43 -11.19
N GLN A 157 -1.44 -7.08 -10.75
CA GLN A 157 -0.59 -7.89 -11.63
C GLN A 157 -1.37 -9.05 -12.23
N ASN A 158 -2.21 -9.72 -11.45
CA ASN A 158 -3.06 -10.81 -11.94
C ASN A 158 -4.13 -10.28 -12.92
N ALA A 159 -4.72 -9.12 -12.64
CA ALA A 159 -5.65 -8.45 -13.55
C ALA A 159 -4.97 -8.07 -14.88
N LYS A 160 -3.73 -7.53 -14.84
CA LYS A 160 -2.92 -7.21 -16.03
C LYS A 160 -2.69 -8.45 -16.89
N LEU A 161 -2.29 -9.56 -16.28
CA LEU A 161 -2.05 -10.83 -16.99
C LEU A 161 -3.33 -11.34 -17.67
N ASP A 162 -4.47 -11.27 -17.01
CA ASP A 162 -5.73 -11.70 -17.59
C ASP A 162 -6.22 -10.76 -18.70
N LEU A 163 -5.95 -9.45 -18.60
CA LEU A 163 -6.20 -8.49 -19.68
C LEU A 163 -5.33 -8.81 -20.90
N GLN A 164 -4.05 -9.05 -20.71
CA GLN A 164 -3.10 -9.40 -21.81
C GLN A 164 -3.50 -10.71 -22.50
N ASN A 165 -4.00 -11.67 -21.73
CA ASN A 165 -4.48 -12.97 -22.26
C ASN A 165 -5.91 -12.90 -22.81
N GLY A 166 -6.57 -11.74 -22.80
CA GLY A 166 -7.94 -11.57 -23.32
C GLY A 166 -9.04 -12.28 -22.50
N ARG A 167 -8.77 -12.64 -21.25
CA ARG A 167 -9.75 -13.26 -20.34
C ARG A 167 -10.71 -12.24 -19.74
N ILE A 168 -10.28 -10.98 -19.64
CA ILE A 168 -11.07 -9.82 -19.29
C ILE A 168 -10.91 -8.73 -20.35
N ASP A 169 -11.83 -7.79 -20.39
CA ASP A 169 -11.93 -6.76 -21.42
C ASP A 169 -11.21 -5.45 -21.04
N GLY A 170 -11.04 -5.20 -19.75
CA GLY A 170 -10.39 -4.04 -19.22
C GLY A 170 -9.98 -4.21 -17.76
N VAL A 171 -9.20 -3.26 -17.27
CA VAL A 171 -8.85 -3.08 -15.85
C VAL A 171 -9.14 -1.64 -15.47
N PHE A 172 -9.68 -1.41 -14.27
CA PHE A 172 -9.89 -0.09 -13.72
C PHE A 172 -9.02 0.06 -12.47
N GLY A 173 -8.13 1.04 -12.47
CA GLY A 173 -7.16 1.24 -11.40
C GLY A 173 -6.55 2.64 -11.43
N ASP A 174 -5.67 2.91 -10.48
CA ASP A 174 -4.97 4.19 -10.33
C ASP A 174 -4.16 4.54 -11.57
N THR A 175 -4.29 5.79 -12.02
CA THR A 175 -3.63 6.28 -13.23
C THR A 175 -2.14 6.02 -13.22
N ALA A 176 -1.45 6.27 -12.10
CA ALA A 176 0.00 6.04 -11.99
C ALA A 176 0.37 4.57 -12.22
N VAL A 177 -0.42 3.64 -11.69
CA VAL A 177 -0.16 2.19 -11.79
C VAL A 177 -0.47 1.66 -13.18
N VAL A 178 -1.65 1.98 -13.71
CA VAL A 178 -2.03 1.44 -15.03
C VAL A 178 -1.22 2.07 -16.18
N THR A 179 -0.76 3.32 -16.04
CA THR A 179 0.13 3.94 -17.02
C THR A 179 1.55 3.41 -16.94
N GLU A 180 2.01 2.93 -15.79
CA GLU A 180 3.30 2.23 -15.67
C GLU A 180 3.33 1.00 -16.57
N TRP A 181 2.23 0.28 -16.69
CA TRP A 181 2.12 -0.89 -17.57
C TRP A 181 2.30 -0.56 -19.06
N LEU A 182 1.96 0.67 -19.46
CA LEU A 182 2.04 1.09 -20.87
C LEU A 182 3.48 1.43 -21.29
N LYS A 183 4.41 1.56 -20.35
CA LYS A 183 5.83 1.81 -20.65
C LYS A 183 6.53 0.57 -21.22
N ASP A 184 6.05 -0.61 -20.86
CA ASP A 184 6.66 -1.90 -21.21
C ASP A 184 5.97 -2.59 -22.41
N ASN A 185 4.97 -1.94 -23.05
CA ASN A 185 4.17 -2.53 -24.15
C ASN A 185 4.08 -1.62 -25.37
#